data_8d94acc19fe2a8a319ac0c1bc91f5bfe
#
_entry.id   8d94acc19fe2a8a319ac0c1bc91f5bfe
#
_cell.length_a   1.000
_cell.length_b   1.000
_cell.length_c   1.000
_cell.angle_alpha   90.00
_cell.angle_beta   90.00
_cell.angle_gamma   90.00
#
_symmetry.space_group_name_H-M   'P 1'
#
loop_
_entity.id
_entity.type
_entity.pdbx_description
1 polymer ?
#
loop_
_entity_poly.entity_id
_entity_poly.type
_entity_poly.pdbx_seq_one_letter_code
_entity_poly.pdbx_strand_id
1 'polypeptide(L)'
;KQIELIKGSSSSLYGSEALGGVVNLISSENKDSLSLNFDYKFASYNTNDINLSTGIISKDGKKFNLFINSYSSDGYDLDNTDNLNTIDPFKNYTVHLKYSFKKENLLFSSSARIFDEKQNFKIDENYFGNNNILEWNSNSRINYKISDSFNIESDIYLTSYNSQEKISSNSMDQEEGFFDQFLLKTEVRTIIDLWNRDKLTLGLGFYDESLSRNNFYKNKVSQYSINLFSQLEGFISNNTNYIIGARYDNYNNYKSQISPRIAIRTKLFEDVFFKSSIGRGFKAPDFRQLYFNFSNSTVGYSVIGFNVVNEVIYELTKNNQIVNLVVPIEEFNEELKPESSFSINAGFKYYPSNNVKLEINLFRNDIDNLIDYKVIANKKNGQNVFSYFNLNKVYTQGIESTFNFKPNRKLDIILGYQFLEAKDKNIADSIKDGEIYARESLNSPSFKLMPKDYFGLYNRSKHTFNFKIYFEAKNNLSINLRSKYRTKYGLFDSNGNDFLDIYDEFVKGYLISDFALLKNINSSLSLSLGADNLFNYKDSQNITNLPGRIVYVKINLTI
;
A
#
# COMPACT_ATOMS: atom_id res chain seq x y z
N LYS A 1 -10.09 17.73 -2.39
CA LYS A 1 -9.46 16.41 -2.19
C LYS A 1 -9.58 16.00 -0.74
N GLN A 2 -9.94 14.75 -0.49
CA GLN A 2 -10.08 14.18 0.86
C GLN A 2 -9.39 12.81 0.89
N ILE A 3 -8.75 12.50 2.01
CA ILE A 3 -8.19 11.18 2.30
C ILE A 3 -8.95 10.62 3.48
N GLU A 4 -9.55 9.46 3.31
CA GLU A 4 -10.24 8.72 4.36
C GLU A 4 -9.43 7.48 4.73
N LEU A 5 -9.22 7.29 6.03
CA LEU A 5 -8.50 6.14 6.57
C LEU A 5 -9.47 5.30 7.40
N ILE A 6 -9.71 4.08 6.97
CA ILE A 6 -10.47 3.08 7.73
C ILE A 6 -9.44 2.16 8.38
N LYS A 7 -9.35 2.20 9.71
CA LYS A 7 -8.39 1.39 10.49
C LYS A 7 -8.97 0.03 10.85
N GLY A 8 -8.12 -0.99 10.89
CA GLY A 8 -8.48 -2.37 11.15
C GLY A 8 -9.10 -3.08 9.96
N SER A 9 -9.30 -4.38 10.08
CA SER A 9 -9.83 -5.24 9.02
C SER A 9 -11.12 -4.71 8.44
N SER A 10 -11.17 -4.54 7.14
CA SER A 10 -12.30 -3.94 6.41
C SER A 10 -12.71 -4.77 5.19
N SER A 11 -12.34 -6.06 5.18
CA SER A 11 -12.71 -6.99 4.10
C SER A 11 -14.21 -7.21 3.97
N SER A 12 -15.01 -6.88 4.99
CA SER A 12 -16.48 -6.95 4.93
C SER A 12 -17.12 -6.08 3.84
N LEU A 13 -16.46 -5.02 3.39
CA LEU A 13 -16.90 -4.20 2.26
C LEU A 13 -15.94 -4.23 1.08
N TYR A 14 -14.63 -4.34 1.34
CA TYR A 14 -13.60 -4.13 0.32
C TYR A 14 -13.02 -5.45 -0.23
N GLY A 15 -13.29 -6.59 0.45
CA GLY A 15 -12.81 -7.92 0.05
C GLY A 15 -11.36 -8.18 0.42
N SER A 16 -10.65 -8.97 -0.40
CA SER A 16 -9.23 -9.27 -0.22
C SER A 16 -8.37 -8.00 -0.11
N GLU A 17 -7.20 -8.10 0.50
CA GLU A 17 -6.20 -7.04 0.72
C GLU A 17 -6.54 -6.03 1.83
N ALA A 18 -7.75 -6.02 2.39
CA ALA A 18 -8.15 -5.10 3.45
C ALA A 18 -7.87 -5.63 4.88
N LEU A 19 -6.71 -6.32 5.08
CA LEU A 19 -6.29 -6.92 6.36
C LEU A 19 -6.10 -5.89 7.47
N GLY A 20 -5.36 -4.81 7.19
CA GLY A 20 -4.98 -3.78 8.17
C GLY A 20 -5.80 -2.50 8.09
N GLY A 21 -6.57 -2.31 7.02
CA GLY A 21 -7.37 -1.11 6.78
C GLY A 21 -7.49 -0.73 5.33
N VAL A 22 -8.15 0.41 5.07
CA VAL A 22 -8.38 0.94 3.72
C VAL A 22 -8.04 2.43 3.68
N VAL A 23 -7.39 2.84 2.60
CA VAL A 23 -7.16 4.25 2.24
C VAL A 23 -8.06 4.59 1.08
N ASN A 24 -9.00 5.52 1.30
CA ASN A 24 -9.90 6.02 0.25
C ASN A 24 -9.50 7.44 -0.15
N LEU A 25 -9.19 7.64 -1.44
CA LEU A 25 -8.81 8.92 -2.00
C LEU A 25 -9.97 9.52 -2.79
N ILE A 26 -10.52 10.62 -2.29
CA ILE A 26 -11.61 11.34 -2.94
C ILE A 26 -11.04 12.55 -3.68
N SER A 27 -11.15 12.55 -5.01
CA SER A 27 -10.74 13.68 -5.84
C SER A 27 -11.65 14.89 -5.63
N SER A 28 -11.09 16.11 -5.79
CA SER A 28 -11.90 17.33 -5.78
C SER A 28 -12.85 17.34 -6.97
N GLU A 29 -14.08 17.77 -6.75
CA GLU A 29 -15.00 18.11 -7.83
C GLU A 29 -14.80 19.57 -8.24
N ASN A 30 -14.93 19.83 -9.55
CA ASN A 30 -15.00 21.18 -10.07
C ASN A 30 -16.34 21.82 -9.68
N LYS A 31 -16.31 23.07 -9.26
CA LYS A 31 -17.51 23.84 -8.88
C LYS A 31 -17.81 24.98 -9.85
N ASP A 32 -16.82 25.37 -10.63
CA ASP A 32 -16.91 26.49 -11.57
C ASP A 32 -17.32 25.99 -12.95
N SER A 33 -17.98 26.86 -13.72
CA SER A 33 -18.40 26.53 -15.10
C SER A 33 -17.22 26.20 -16.01
N LEU A 34 -16.09 26.86 -15.79
CA LEU A 34 -14.79 26.58 -16.40
C LEU A 34 -13.70 26.75 -15.34
N SER A 35 -12.77 25.81 -15.27
CA SER A 35 -11.56 25.94 -14.49
C SER A 35 -10.37 25.46 -15.28
N LEU A 36 -9.26 26.15 -15.17
CA LEU A 36 -7.97 25.77 -15.73
C LEU A 36 -6.91 25.93 -14.65
N ASN A 37 -6.16 24.85 -14.39
CA ASN A 37 -5.03 24.89 -13.49
C ASN A 37 -3.78 24.37 -14.21
N PHE A 38 -2.71 25.11 -14.14
CA PHE A 38 -1.39 24.72 -14.62
C PHE A 38 -0.42 24.76 -13.46
N ASP A 39 0.30 23.66 -13.24
CA ASP A 39 1.38 23.54 -12.28
C ASP A 39 2.67 23.15 -12.97
N TYR A 40 3.76 23.83 -12.67
CA TYR A 40 5.10 23.41 -13.05
C TYR A 40 6.02 23.40 -11.83
N LYS A 41 6.62 22.27 -11.55
CA LYS A 41 7.65 22.10 -10.51
C LYS A 41 8.96 21.70 -11.18
N PHE A 42 10.00 22.49 -10.93
CA PHE A 42 11.38 22.15 -11.25
C PHE A 42 12.12 21.83 -9.95
N ALA A 43 12.87 20.72 -9.90
CA ALA A 43 13.56 20.27 -8.69
C ALA A 43 14.96 19.72 -8.98
N SER A 44 15.72 19.43 -7.92
CA SER A 44 17.00 18.74 -7.98
C SER A 44 16.93 17.52 -8.91
N TYR A 45 18.07 17.08 -9.46
CA TYR A 45 18.17 15.96 -10.39
C TYR A 45 17.42 16.19 -11.71
N ASN A 46 17.40 17.45 -12.18
CA ASN A 46 16.69 17.86 -13.38
C ASN A 46 15.22 17.37 -13.42
N THR A 47 14.61 17.31 -12.24
CA THR A 47 13.23 16.81 -12.13
C THR A 47 12.25 17.86 -12.62
N ASN A 48 11.43 17.49 -13.59
CA ASN A 48 10.37 18.33 -14.15
C ASN A 48 9.01 17.64 -13.94
N ASP A 49 8.08 18.35 -13.31
CA ASP A 49 6.70 17.89 -13.08
C ASP A 49 5.73 18.95 -13.60
N ILE A 50 5.10 18.65 -14.72
CA ILE A 50 4.18 19.55 -15.43
C ILE A 50 2.78 18.95 -15.33
N ASN A 51 1.84 19.74 -14.79
CA ASN A 51 0.46 19.33 -14.63
C ASN A 51 -0.48 20.34 -15.29
N LEU A 52 -1.41 19.85 -16.07
CA LEU A 52 -2.52 20.63 -16.62
C LEU A 52 -3.82 19.97 -16.20
N SER A 53 -4.72 20.70 -15.56
CA SER A 53 -6.06 20.21 -15.27
C SER A 53 -7.11 21.25 -15.70
N THR A 54 -8.15 20.77 -16.36
CA THR A 54 -9.29 21.60 -16.76
C THR A 54 -10.59 20.91 -16.41
N GLY A 55 -11.58 21.69 -16.06
CA GLY A 55 -12.92 21.24 -15.77
C GLY A 55 -13.95 22.13 -16.44
N ILE A 56 -14.97 21.54 -17.03
CA ILE A 56 -16.07 22.23 -17.67
C ILE A 56 -17.38 21.70 -17.10
N ILE A 57 -18.29 22.62 -16.73
CA ILE A 57 -19.66 22.29 -16.36
C ILE A 57 -20.56 22.93 -17.40
N SER A 58 -21.31 22.10 -18.13
CA SER A 58 -22.28 22.58 -19.12
C SER A 58 -23.52 23.14 -18.44
N LYS A 59 -24.34 23.91 -19.17
CA LYS A 59 -25.58 24.52 -18.66
C LYS A 59 -26.61 23.48 -18.18
N ASP A 60 -26.58 22.27 -18.73
CA ASP A 60 -27.40 21.12 -18.33
C ASP A 60 -26.76 20.26 -17.22
N GLY A 61 -25.70 20.77 -16.56
CA GLY A 61 -25.09 20.13 -15.40
C GLY A 61 -24.15 18.96 -15.69
N LYS A 62 -23.81 18.70 -16.95
CA LYS A 62 -22.79 17.71 -17.32
C LYS A 62 -21.41 18.25 -16.96
N LYS A 63 -20.60 17.41 -16.32
CA LYS A 63 -19.24 17.75 -15.89
C LYS A 63 -18.23 16.96 -16.69
N PHE A 64 -17.25 17.64 -17.21
CA PHE A 64 -16.09 17.06 -17.89
C PHE A 64 -14.80 17.56 -17.22
N ASN A 65 -13.87 16.66 -16.90
CA ASN A 65 -12.57 17.00 -16.33
C ASN A 65 -11.48 16.26 -17.11
N LEU A 66 -10.42 17.00 -17.44
CA LEU A 66 -9.21 16.49 -18.05
C LEU A 66 -8.03 16.81 -17.14
N PHE A 67 -7.16 15.83 -16.92
CA PHE A 67 -5.87 16.00 -16.27
C PHE A 67 -4.78 15.40 -17.15
N ILE A 68 -3.71 16.15 -17.37
CA ILE A 68 -2.51 15.72 -18.09
C ILE A 68 -1.32 15.99 -17.19
N ASN A 69 -0.44 15.02 -17.08
CA ASN A 69 0.82 15.15 -16.36
C ASN A 69 1.96 14.66 -17.25
N SER A 70 3.11 15.34 -17.17
CA SER A 70 4.40 14.89 -17.64
C SER A 70 5.40 15.00 -16.51
N TYR A 71 6.04 13.89 -16.17
CA TYR A 71 7.04 13.84 -15.10
C TYR A 71 8.32 13.22 -15.63
N SER A 72 9.47 13.85 -15.37
CA SER A 72 10.78 13.33 -15.75
C SER A 72 11.83 13.67 -14.70
N SER A 73 12.85 12.82 -14.58
CA SER A 73 14.02 13.03 -13.73
C SER A 73 15.23 12.35 -14.35
N ASP A 74 16.41 12.94 -14.13
CA ASP A 74 17.69 12.30 -14.50
C ASP A 74 18.11 11.21 -13.51
N GLY A 75 17.24 10.92 -12.49
CA GLY A 75 17.56 9.98 -11.44
C GLY A 75 18.56 10.55 -10.43
N TYR A 76 19.17 9.69 -9.63
CA TYR A 76 20.19 10.09 -8.66
C TYR A 76 21.11 8.92 -8.31
N ASP A 77 22.28 9.28 -7.83
CA ASP A 77 23.26 8.35 -7.27
C ASP A 77 23.53 8.68 -5.80
N LEU A 78 23.55 7.63 -4.97
CA LEU A 78 23.90 7.69 -3.54
C LEU A 78 25.29 7.11 -3.26
N ASP A 79 25.88 6.38 -4.22
CA ASP A 79 27.19 5.74 -4.10
C ASP A 79 28.11 6.21 -5.22
N ASN A 80 28.98 7.16 -4.94
CA ASN A 80 29.92 7.71 -5.92
C ASN A 80 31.14 6.80 -6.15
N THR A 81 31.14 5.56 -5.66
CA THR A 81 32.26 4.62 -5.82
C THR A 81 32.18 3.81 -7.11
N ASP A 82 31.01 3.78 -7.74
CA ASP A 82 30.77 3.17 -9.04
C ASP A 82 30.23 4.19 -10.07
N ASN A 83 29.96 3.74 -11.27
CA ASN A 83 29.42 4.56 -12.37
C ASN A 83 27.93 4.25 -12.63
N LEU A 84 27.22 3.77 -11.60
CA LEU A 84 25.83 3.36 -11.69
C LEU A 84 24.95 4.34 -10.91
N ASN A 85 23.77 4.63 -11.43
CA ASN A 85 22.79 5.38 -10.70
C ASN A 85 22.08 4.48 -9.67
N THR A 86 21.80 5.00 -8.48
CA THR A 86 20.90 4.33 -7.52
C THR A 86 19.48 4.28 -8.07
N ILE A 87 19.04 5.34 -8.73
CA ILE A 87 17.81 5.40 -9.53
C ILE A 87 18.13 5.99 -10.89
N ASP A 88 17.86 5.24 -11.94
CA ASP A 88 18.11 5.64 -13.31
C ASP A 88 17.14 6.70 -13.82
N PRO A 89 17.50 7.43 -14.90
CA PRO A 89 16.63 8.40 -15.54
C PRO A 89 15.31 7.78 -16.02
N PHE A 90 14.22 8.51 -15.83
CA PHE A 90 12.90 8.06 -16.29
C PHE A 90 12.01 9.22 -16.72
N LYS A 91 11.00 8.90 -17.54
CA LYS A 91 9.99 9.84 -18.00
C LYS A 91 8.66 9.15 -18.11
N ASN A 92 7.63 9.79 -17.58
CA ASN A 92 6.27 9.28 -17.69
C ASN A 92 5.25 10.35 -18.08
N TYR A 93 4.11 9.87 -18.58
CA TYR A 93 2.96 10.67 -18.96
C TYR A 93 1.69 10.06 -18.36
N THR A 94 0.81 10.92 -17.88
CA THR A 94 -0.51 10.52 -17.41
C THR A 94 -1.56 11.37 -18.09
N VAL A 95 -2.59 10.72 -18.64
CA VAL A 95 -3.82 11.38 -19.10
C VAL A 95 -4.98 10.77 -18.33
N HIS A 96 -5.79 11.61 -17.70
CA HIS A 96 -6.98 11.17 -16.96
C HIS A 96 -8.19 12.01 -17.38
N LEU A 97 -9.23 11.34 -17.81
CA LEU A 97 -10.51 11.91 -18.21
C LEU A 97 -11.58 11.48 -17.20
N LYS A 98 -12.45 12.40 -16.82
CA LYS A 98 -13.65 12.09 -16.02
C LYS A 98 -14.86 12.82 -16.58
N TYR A 99 -15.92 12.07 -16.79
CA TYR A 99 -17.22 12.57 -17.20
C TYR A 99 -18.27 12.21 -16.17
N SER A 100 -19.19 13.12 -15.86
CA SER A 100 -20.34 12.80 -15.01
C SER A 100 -21.53 13.68 -15.34
N PHE A 101 -22.71 13.13 -15.14
CA PHE A 101 -23.97 13.87 -15.23
C PHE A 101 -24.97 13.36 -14.20
N LYS A 102 -25.90 14.25 -13.88
CA LYS A 102 -27.07 13.93 -13.07
C LYS A 102 -28.33 14.29 -13.86
N LYS A 103 -29.23 13.34 -14.03
CA LYS A 103 -30.54 13.56 -14.66
C LYS A 103 -31.58 12.89 -13.77
N GLU A 104 -32.49 13.70 -13.22
CA GLU A 104 -33.51 13.22 -12.28
C GLU A 104 -32.94 12.31 -11.20
N ASN A 105 -33.30 11.04 -11.21
CA ASN A 105 -32.90 10.02 -10.25
C ASN A 105 -31.59 9.30 -10.63
N LEU A 106 -31.02 9.60 -11.80
CA LEU A 106 -29.82 8.96 -12.32
C LEU A 106 -28.59 9.86 -12.11
N LEU A 107 -27.57 9.33 -11.41
CA LEU A 107 -26.23 9.87 -11.39
C LEU A 107 -25.29 8.89 -12.10
N PHE A 108 -24.66 9.36 -13.15
CA PHE A 108 -23.64 8.61 -13.89
C PHE A 108 -22.28 9.30 -13.74
N SER A 109 -21.22 8.50 -13.54
CA SER A 109 -19.85 8.98 -13.65
C SER A 109 -18.97 7.91 -14.28
N SER A 110 -18.09 8.33 -15.19
CA SER A 110 -17.08 7.46 -15.78
C SER A 110 -15.75 8.20 -15.83
N SER A 111 -14.68 7.46 -15.62
CA SER A 111 -13.32 7.98 -15.74
C SER A 111 -12.42 6.97 -16.43
N ALA A 112 -11.44 7.46 -17.18
CA ALA A 112 -10.40 6.66 -17.80
C ALA A 112 -9.04 7.32 -17.58
N ARG A 113 -8.02 6.53 -17.28
CA ARG A 113 -6.64 6.96 -17.12
C ARG A 113 -5.72 6.11 -17.98
N ILE A 114 -4.74 6.76 -18.58
CA ILE A 114 -3.62 6.11 -19.27
C ILE A 114 -2.34 6.63 -18.61
N PHE A 115 -1.41 5.73 -18.36
CA PHE A 115 -0.08 6.01 -17.85
C PHE A 115 0.93 5.30 -18.75
N ASP A 116 1.93 6.04 -19.23
CA ASP A 116 3.03 5.54 -20.05
C ASP A 116 4.35 5.97 -19.38
N GLU A 117 5.24 5.02 -19.11
CA GLU A 117 6.55 5.28 -18.54
C GLU A 117 7.64 4.58 -19.33
N LYS A 118 8.74 5.30 -19.50
CA LYS A 118 9.96 4.79 -20.10
C LYS A 118 11.13 5.06 -19.18
N GLN A 119 11.88 4.01 -18.90
CA GLN A 119 13.10 4.06 -18.11
C GLN A 119 14.21 3.33 -18.86
N ASN A 120 15.36 3.98 -19.00
CA ASN A 120 16.60 3.35 -19.41
C ASN A 120 17.45 3.15 -18.16
N PHE A 121 18.04 1.96 -18.01
CA PHE A 121 18.85 1.62 -16.84
C PHE A 121 20.15 0.96 -17.24
N LYS A 122 21.12 1.04 -16.34
CA LYS A 122 22.43 0.42 -16.47
C LYS A 122 22.64 -0.53 -15.30
N ILE A 123 22.93 -1.81 -15.58
CA ILE A 123 23.16 -2.84 -14.56
C ILE A 123 24.64 -2.84 -14.16
N ASP A 124 25.54 -2.77 -15.16
CA ASP A 124 26.97 -2.64 -15.01
C ASP A 124 27.59 -2.03 -16.29
N GLU A 125 28.90 -2.09 -16.44
CA GLU A 125 29.58 -1.52 -17.62
C GLU A 125 29.22 -2.21 -18.94
N ASN A 126 28.77 -3.47 -18.90
CA ASN A 126 28.48 -4.30 -20.07
C ASN A 126 26.99 -4.50 -20.31
N TYR A 127 26.15 -4.36 -19.26
CA TYR A 127 24.72 -4.64 -19.30
C TYR A 127 23.91 -3.36 -19.08
N PHE A 128 23.02 -3.10 -20.02
CA PHE A 128 22.08 -1.99 -19.98
C PHE A 128 20.70 -2.45 -20.46
N GLY A 129 19.69 -1.72 -20.12
CA GLY A 129 18.34 -2.11 -20.51
C GLY A 129 17.38 -0.95 -20.57
N ASN A 130 16.17 -1.26 -20.97
CA ASN A 130 15.03 -0.36 -20.89
C ASN A 130 13.82 -1.10 -20.34
N ASN A 131 12.99 -0.35 -19.62
CA ASN A 131 11.70 -0.79 -19.15
C ASN A 131 10.63 0.17 -19.67
N ASN A 132 9.61 -0.40 -20.33
CA ASN A 132 8.45 0.35 -20.82
C ASN A 132 7.22 -0.14 -20.11
N ILE A 133 6.47 0.76 -19.48
CA ILE A 133 5.24 0.47 -18.77
C ILE A 133 4.09 1.21 -19.46
N LEU A 134 3.06 0.47 -19.81
CA LEU A 134 1.77 1.01 -20.24
C LEU A 134 0.68 0.50 -19.33
N GLU A 135 0.01 1.42 -18.64
CA GLU A 135 -1.15 1.12 -17.80
C GLU A 135 -2.35 1.92 -18.29
N TRP A 136 -3.51 1.28 -18.37
CA TRP A 136 -4.76 2.00 -18.47
C TRP A 136 -5.77 1.45 -17.47
N ASN A 137 -6.64 2.31 -16.99
CA ASN A 137 -7.77 1.90 -16.15
C ASN A 137 -9.01 2.74 -16.47
N SER A 138 -10.15 2.14 -16.26
CA SER A 138 -11.46 2.76 -16.40
C SER A 138 -12.35 2.40 -15.23
N ASN A 139 -13.07 3.38 -14.71
CA ASN A 139 -14.08 3.19 -13.67
C ASN A 139 -15.37 3.87 -14.09
N SER A 140 -16.46 3.12 -14.09
CA SER A 140 -17.80 3.63 -14.39
C SER A 140 -18.74 3.30 -13.23
N ARG A 141 -19.47 4.31 -12.77
CA ARG A 141 -20.43 4.21 -11.68
C ARG A 141 -21.78 4.73 -12.12
N ILE A 142 -22.80 3.95 -11.84
CA ILE A 142 -24.21 4.30 -11.99
C ILE A 142 -24.83 4.30 -10.59
N ASN A 143 -25.50 5.37 -10.24
CA ASN A 143 -26.34 5.45 -9.05
C ASN A 143 -27.75 5.83 -9.49
N TYR A 144 -28.72 4.96 -9.22
CA TYR A 144 -30.10 5.14 -9.61
C TYR A 144 -31.03 5.08 -8.40
N LYS A 145 -31.68 6.19 -8.12
CA LYS A 145 -32.62 6.35 -7.02
C LYS A 145 -34.01 5.88 -7.49
N ILE A 146 -34.42 4.68 -7.07
CA ILE A 146 -35.74 4.11 -7.42
C ILE A 146 -36.83 4.82 -6.62
N SER A 147 -36.60 5.06 -5.33
CA SER A 147 -37.46 5.82 -4.43
C SER A 147 -36.64 6.56 -3.41
N ASP A 148 -37.28 7.31 -2.52
CA ASP A 148 -36.55 8.02 -1.44
C ASP A 148 -35.81 7.07 -0.49
N SER A 149 -36.32 5.85 -0.32
CA SER A 149 -35.74 4.82 0.56
C SER A 149 -35.01 3.70 -0.17
N PHE A 150 -34.92 3.73 -1.51
CA PHE A 150 -34.33 2.62 -2.27
C PHE A 150 -33.42 3.14 -3.38
N ASN A 151 -32.13 2.81 -3.28
CA ASN A 151 -31.10 3.22 -4.22
C ASN A 151 -30.31 2.02 -4.73
N ILE A 152 -29.99 1.99 -6.02
CA ILE A 152 -29.10 0.99 -6.63
C ILE A 152 -27.83 1.69 -7.12
N GLU A 153 -26.69 1.14 -6.76
CA GLU A 153 -25.39 1.54 -7.27
C GLU A 153 -24.75 0.38 -8.02
N SER A 154 -24.14 0.68 -9.16
CA SER A 154 -23.34 -0.27 -9.94
C SER A 154 -21.98 0.34 -10.22
N ASP A 155 -20.91 -0.39 -9.91
CA ASP A 155 -19.54 -0.04 -10.21
C ASP A 155 -18.93 -1.06 -11.17
N ILE A 156 -18.24 -0.57 -12.21
CA ILE A 156 -17.45 -1.39 -13.14
C ILE A 156 -16.05 -0.79 -13.18
N TYR A 157 -15.06 -1.57 -12.82
CA TYR A 157 -13.65 -1.21 -12.88
C TYR A 157 -12.89 -2.18 -13.78
N LEU A 158 -12.13 -1.61 -14.70
CA LEU A 158 -11.26 -2.33 -15.63
C LEU A 158 -9.86 -1.75 -15.53
N THR A 159 -8.85 -2.59 -15.54
CA THR A 159 -7.45 -2.15 -15.67
C THR A 159 -6.62 -3.16 -16.43
N SER A 160 -5.65 -2.65 -17.16
CA SER A 160 -4.58 -3.42 -17.77
C SER A 160 -3.24 -2.77 -17.42
N TYR A 161 -2.28 -3.59 -17.07
CA TYR A 161 -0.91 -3.19 -16.81
C TYR A 161 0.01 -4.06 -17.67
N ASN A 162 0.79 -3.42 -18.53
CA ASN A 162 1.80 -4.08 -19.36
C ASN A 162 3.17 -3.48 -19.06
N SER A 163 4.14 -4.33 -18.77
CA SER A 163 5.54 -3.96 -18.59
C SER A 163 6.40 -4.85 -19.48
N GLN A 164 7.31 -4.23 -20.24
CA GLN A 164 8.28 -4.90 -21.08
C GLN A 164 9.68 -4.43 -20.70
N GLU A 165 10.50 -5.37 -20.28
CA GLU A 165 11.90 -5.15 -19.94
C GLU A 165 12.78 -5.79 -21.00
N LYS A 166 13.79 -5.07 -21.45
CA LYS A 166 14.81 -5.57 -22.37
C LYS A 166 16.18 -5.31 -21.80
N ILE A 167 16.97 -6.37 -21.66
CA ILE A 167 18.36 -6.31 -21.20
C ILE A 167 19.25 -6.70 -22.37
N SER A 168 20.25 -5.89 -22.66
CA SER A 168 21.22 -6.10 -23.72
C SER A 168 22.63 -6.01 -23.16
N SER A 169 23.56 -6.76 -23.75
CA SER A 169 24.98 -6.59 -23.48
C SER A 169 25.75 -6.27 -24.79
N ASN A 170 26.97 -5.77 -24.64
CA ASN A 170 27.84 -5.49 -25.76
C ASN A 170 28.20 -6.73 -26.59
N SER A 171 27.92 -7.95 -26.11
CA SER A 171 28.37 -9.22 -26.68
C SER A 171 27.34 -10.32 -26.81
N MET A 172 26.10 -10.11 -26.37
CA MET A 172 25.04 -11.14 -26.35
C MET A 172 23.69 -10.59 -26.79
N ASP A 173 22.82 -11.51 -27.23
CA ASP A 173 21.44 -11.25 -27.60
C ASP A 173 20.60 -10.69 -26.42
N GLN A 174 19.53 -10.01 -26.78
CA GLN A 174 18.58 -9.41 -25.84
C GLN A 174 17.86 -10.46 -25.01
N GLU A 175 17.85 -10.29 -23.69
CA GLU A 175 16.91 -10.96 -22.80
C GLU A 175 15.66 -10.09 -22.64
N GLU A 176 14.49 -10.65 -22.91
CA GLU A 176 13.21 -9.94 -22.83
C GLU A 176 12.39 -10.49 -21.66
N GLY A 177 12.02 -9.58 -20.73
CA GLY A 177 11.04 -9.82 -19.68
C GLY A 177 9.70 -9.18 -20.04
N PHE A 178 8.59 -9.84 -19.73
CA PHE A 178 7.27 -9.24 -19.87
C PHE A 178 6.37 -9.56 -18.67
N PHE A 179 5.47 -8.64 -18.40
CA PHE A 179 4.41 -8.76 -17.41
C PHE A 179 3.14 -8.10 -17.99
N ASP A 180 2.08 -8.87 -18.18
CA ASP A 180 0.82 -8.41 -18.76
C ASP A 180 -0.34 -8.87 -17.88
N GLN A 181 -0.98 -7.93 -17.19
CA GLN A 181 -2.07 -8.15 -16.25
C GLN A 181 -3.33 -7.44 -16.72
N PHE A 182 -4.44 -8.16 -16.67
CA PHE A 182 -5.78 -7.61 -16.87
C PHE A 182 -6.67 -7.95 -15.69
N LEU A 183 -7.48 -6.98 -15.25
CA LEU A 183 -8.41 -7.12 -14.15
C LEU A 183 -9.75 -6.46 -14.47
N LEU A 184 -10.82 -7.20 -14.22
CA LEU A 184 -12.21 -6.74 -14.22
C LEU A 184 -12.80 -6.89 -12.81
N LYS A 185 -13.36 -5.83 -12.27
CA LYS A 185 -14.17 -5.86 -11.05
C LYS A 185 -15.51 -5.21 -11.32
N THR A 186 -16.59 -5.92 -11.03
CA THR A 186 -17.95 -5.40 -11.09
C THR A 186 -18.62 -5.58 -9.75
N GLU A 187 -19.42 -4.61 -9.34
CA GLU A 187 -20.18 -4.67 -8.11
C GLU A 187 -21.52 -3.97 -8.30
N VAL A 188 -22.58 -4.60 -7.84
CA VAL A 188 -23.91 -4.00 -7.73
C VAL A 188 -24.33 -4.04 -6.28
N ARG A 189 -24.75 -2.90 -5.74
CA ARG A 189 -25.26 -2.79 -4.38
C ARG A 189 -26.60 -2.07 -4.35
N THR A 190 -27.43 -2.50 -3.44
CA THR A 190 -28.71 -1.88 -3.11
C THR A 190 -28.59 -1.24 -1.74
N ILE A 191 -29.02 0.00 -1.61
CA ILE A 191 -29.06 0.72 -0.34
C ILE A 191 -30.53 0.99 -0.02
N ILE A 192 -30.97 0.50 1.12
CA ILE A 192 -32.36 0.55 1.60
C ILE A 192 -32.40 1.33 2.88
N ASP A 193 -33.06 2.48 2.90
CA ASP A 193 -33.34 3.20 4.13
C ASP A 193 -34.51 2.52 4.84
N LEU A 194 -34.24 1.99 6.03
CA LEU A 194 -35.21 1.34 6.89
C LEU A 194 -35.83 2.35 7.87
N TRP A 195 -36.78 1.88 8.69
CA TRP A 195 -37.29 2.70 9.80
C TRP A 195 -36.18 2.99 10.85
N ASN A 196 -36.39 4.00 11.65
CA ASN A 196 -35.46 4.41 12.74
C ASN A 196 -34.08 4.91 12.27
N ARG A 197 -33.94 5.43 11.06
CA ARG A 197 -32.68 5.91 10.47
C ARG A 197 -31.64 4.80 10.22
N ASP A 198 -32.05 3.55 10.21
CA ASP A 198 -31.20 2.44 9.87
C ASP A 198 -31.10 2.31 8.34
N LYS A 199 -29.95 1.86 7.87
CA LYS A 199 -29.66 1.68 6.46
C LYS A 199 -29.09 0.29 6.22
N LEU A 200 -29.73 -0.47 5.34
CA LEU A 200 -29.26 -1.77 4.90
C LEU A 200 -28.62 -1.66 3.52
N THR A 201 -27.38 -2.10 3.40
CA THR A 201 -26.68 -2.27 2.13
C THR A 201 -26.54 -3.75 1.85
N LEU A 202 -26.99 -4.19 0.66
CA LEU A 202 -26.79 -5.54 0.14
C LEU A 202 -26.00 -5.42 -1.16
N GLY A 203 -25.02 -6.28 -1.37
CA GLY A 203 -24.20 -6.23 -2.58
C GLY A 203 -23.79 -7.58 -3.11
N LEU A 204 -23.61 -7.61 -4.42
CA LEU A 204 -23.08 -8.72 -5.19
C LEU A 204 -21.92 -8.20 -6.04
N GLY A 205 -20.81 -8.91 -6.07
CA GLY A 205 -19.67 -8.54 -6.90
C GLY A 205 -19.06 -9.73 -7.62
N PHE A 206 -18.39 -9.42 -8.72
CA PHE A 206 -17.60 -10.34 -9.52
C PHE A 206 -16.21 -9.73 -9.74
N TYR A 207 -15.20 -10.54 -9.66
CA TYR A 207 -13.81 -10.21 -9.89
C TYR A 207 -13.20 -11.24 -10.82
N ASP A 208 -12.49 -10.79 -11.84
CA ASP A 208 -11.75 -11.63 -12.77
C ASP A 208 -10.38 -11.01 -13.03
N GLU A 209 -9.33 -11.80 -12.91
CA GLU A 209 -7.95 -11.36 -13.08
C GLU A 209 -7.18 -12.40 -13.89
N SER A 210 -6.38 -11.92 -14.82
CA SER A 210 -5.42 -12.76 -15.54
C SER A 210 -4.04 -12.10 -15.58
N LEU A 211 -2.99 -12.91 -15.54
CA LEU A 211 -1.61 -12.48 -15.60
C LEU A 211 -0.83 -13.39 -16.53
N SER A 212 -0.11 -12.75 -17.46
CA SER A 212 0.88 -13.41 -18.31
C SER A 212 2.28 -12.91 -17.94
N ARG A 213 3.21 -13.82 -17.73
CA ARG A 213 4.59 -13.51 -17.36
C ARG A 213 5.52 -14.64 -17.78
N ASN A 214 6.72 -14.31 -18.26
CA ASN A 214 7.72 -15.30 -18.67
C ASN A 214 8.30 -16.15 -17.51
N ASN A 215 8.25 -15.64 -16.27
CA ASN A 215 8.72 -16.35 -15.07
C ASN A 215 7.61 -17.18 -14.38
N PHE A 216 6.57 -17.58 -15.10
CA PHE A 216 5.56 -18.52 -14.63
C PHE A 216 5.71 -19.88 -15.30
N TYR A 217 5.43 -20.94 -14.56
CA TYR A 217 5.44 -22.31 -15.11
C TYR A 217 4.46 -22.45 -16.29
N LYS A 218 3.28 -21.83 -16.18
CA LYS A 218 2.36 -21.59 -17.29
C LYS A 218 2.40 -20.11 -17.61
N ASN A 219 2.70 -19.74 -18.84
CA ASN A 219 2.85 -18.35 -19.27
C ASN A 219 1.65 -17.46 -18.95
N LYS A 220 0.45 -18.03 -18.81
CA LYS A 220 -0.76 -17.30 -18.44
C LYS A 220 -1.53 -18.05 -17.36
N VAL A 221 -1.91 -17.31 -16.33
CA VAL A 221 -2.73 -17.77 -15.19
C VAL A 221 -3.91 -16.83 -15.00
N SER A 222 -5.00 -17.34 -14.40
CA SER A 222 -6.19 -16.53 -14.11
C SER A 222 -6.88 -17.00 -12.84
N GLN A 223 -7.62 -16.08 -12.25
CA GLN A 223 -8.52 -16.35 -11.13
C GLN A 223 -9.78 -15.52 -11.24
N TYR A 224 -10.88 -16.04 -10.71
CA TYR A 224 -12.10 -15.28 -10.54
C TYR A 224 -12.72 -15.50 -9.16
N SER A 225 -13.52 -14.55 -8.73
CA SER A 225 -14.32 -14.70 -7.53
C SER A 225 -15.70 -14.09 -7.67
N ILE A 226 -16.64 -14.66 -6.92
CA ILE A 226 -17.98 -14.11 -6.69
C ILE A 226 -18.09 -13.79 -5.22
N ASN A 227 -18.68 -12.64 -4.89
CA ASN A 227 -18.86 -12.22 -3.52
C ASN A 227 -20.26 -11.70 -3.26
N LEU A 228 -20.71 -11.92 -2.03
CA LEU A 228 -21.94 -11.40 -1.48
C LEU A 228 -21.63 -10.64 -0.20
N PHE A 229 -22.21 -9.47 0.01
CA PHE A 229 -22.04 -8.76 1.27
C PHE A 229 -23.34 -8.09 1.72
N SER A 230 -23.43 -7.91 3.03
CA SER A 230 -24.49 -7.18 3.69
C SER A 230 -23.91 -6.31 4.79
N GLN A 231 -24.43 -5.08 4.91
CA GLN A 231 -24.10 -4.17 6.01
C GLN A 231 -25.34 -3.47 6.48
N LEU A 232 -25.57 -3.52 7.78
CA LEU A 232 -26.58 -2.74 8.48
C LEU A 232 -25.86 -1.65 9.28
N GLU A 233 -26.25 -0.41 9.07
CA GLU A 233 -25.77 0.74 9.85
C GLU A 233 -26.96 1.53 10.39
N GLY A 234 -26.82 2.07 11.60
CA GLY A 234 -27.92 2.78 12.23
C GLY A 234 -27.56 3.36 13.59
N PHE A 235 -28.62 3.63 14.38
CA PHE A 235 -28.50 4.27 15.67
C PHE A 235 -29.16 3.44 16.77
N ILE A 236 -28.39 3.07 17.79
CA ILE A 236 -28.91 2.48 19.05
C ILE A 236 -29.57 3.57 19.89
N SER A 237 -29.01 4.79 19.84
CA SER A 237 -29.51 5.99 20.51
C SER A 237 -29.10 7.25 19.75
N ASN A 238 -29.57 8.42 20.16
CA ASN A 238 -29.13 9.69 19.54
C ASN A 238 -27.61 9.93 19.60
N ASN A 239 -26.95 9.30 20.58
CA ASN A 239 -25.52 9.46 20.81
C ASN A 239 -24.67 8.27 20.32
N THR A 240 -25.30 7.17 19.92
CA THR A 240 -24.61 5.92 19.60
C THR A 240 -25.07 5.37 18.27
N ASN A 241 -24.18 5.27 17.33
CA ASN A 241 -24.37 4.60 16.04
C ASN A 241 -23.55 3.30 15.95
N TYR A 242 -24.02 2.38 15.12
CA TYR A 242 -23.42 1.07 14.93
C TYR A 242 -23.30 0.72 13.44
N ILE A 243 -22.40 -0.20 13.15
CA ILE A 243 -22.25 -0.87 11.86
C ILE A 243 -22.07 -2.36 12.16
N ILE A 244 -22.85 -3.20 11.50
CA ILE A 244 -22.70 -4.66 11.50
C ILE A 244 -22.69 -5.11 10.05
N GLY A 245 -21.68 -5.85 9.61
CA GLY A 245 -21.58 -6.31 8.26
C GLY A 245 -20.89 -7.65 8.15
N ALA A 246 -21.14 -8.35 7.06
CA ALA A 246 -20.45 -9.57 6.68
C ALA A 246 -20.34 -9.66 5.16
N ARG A 247 -19.26 -10.28 4.71
CA ARG A 247 -19.02 -10.59 3.31
C ARG A 247 -18.57 -12.03 3.18
N TYR A 248 -19.04 -12.69 2.14
CA TYR A 248 -18.62 -13.99 1.69
C TYR A 248 -17.95 -13.85 0.31
N ASP A 249 -16.72 -14.34 0.20
CA ASP A 249 -15.94 -14.37 -1.03
C ASP A 249 -15.67 -15.82 -1.42
N ASN A 250 -16.03 -16.21 -2.64
CA ASN A 250 -15.79 -17.52 -3.20
C ASN A 250 -14.87 -17.41 -4.41
N TYR A 251 -13.68 -17.98 -4.30
CA TYR A 251 -12.65 -17.97 -5.34
C TYR A 251 -12.53 -19.37 -5.96
N ASN A 252 -12.07 -19.44 -7.22
CA ASN A 252 -11.84 -20.71 -7.90
C ASN A 252 -10.54 -21.42 -7.49
N ASN A 253 -9.58 -20.71 -6.91
CA ASN A 253 -8.22 -21.22 -6.66
C ASN A 253 -7.92 -21.52 -5.18
N TYR A 254 -8.80 -21.17 -4.25
CA TYR A 254 -8.63 -21.42 -2.81
C TYR A 254 -9.95 -21.33 -2.04
N LYS A 255 -9.93 -21.77 -0.78
CA LYS A 255 -11.14 -21.87 0.06
C LYS A 255 -11.83 -20.52 0.25
N SER A 256 -13.16 -20.55 0.21
CA SER A 256 -14.02 -19.42 0.48
C SER A 256 -13.73 -18.74 1.83
N GLN A 257 -13.93 -17.43 1.87
CA GLN A 257 -13.66 -16.62 3.06
C GLN A 257 -14.92 -15.89 3.54
N ILE A 258 -15.07 -15.79 4.86
CA ILE A 258 -16.12 -14.99 5.51
C ILE A 258 -15.45 -13.88 6.33
N SER A 259 -15.86 -12.65 6.10
CA SER A 259 -15.30 -11.44 6.72
C SER A 259 -16.39 -10.67 7.47
N PRO A 260 -16.67 -11.00 8.75
CA PRO A 260 -17.58 -10.23 9.59
C PRO A 260 -16.90 -8.97 10.14
N ARG A 261 -17.71 -7.94 10.44
CA ARG A 261 -17.29 -6.72 11.10
C ARG A 261 -18.40 -6.14 11.94
N ILE A 262 -18.02 -5.64 13.13
CA ILE A 262 -18.88 -4.84 14.00
C ILE A 262 -18.11 -3.58 14.38
N ALA A 263 -18.78 -2.43 14.34
CA ALA A 263 -18.22 -1.17 14.79
C ALA A 263 -19.27 -0.35 15.53
N ILE A 264 -18.83 0.39 16.53
CA ILE A 264 -19.65 1.29 17.32
C ILE A 264 -18.94 2.63 17.46
N ARG A 265 -19.72 3.69 17.44
CA ARG A 265 -19.28 5.04 17.79
C ARG A 265 -20.31 5.63 18.75
N THR A 266 -19.85 6.13 19.90
CA THR A 266 -20.70 6.76 20.89
C THR A 266 -20.16 8.11 21.31
N LYS A 267 -21.03 9.08 21.50
CA LYS A 267 -20.75 10.37 22.13
C LYS A 267 -20.92 10.17 23.63
N LEU A 268 -19.82 10.11 24.38
CA LEU A 268 -19.83 9.91 25.84
C LEU A 268 -20.16 11.20 26.58
N PHE A 269 -19.55 12.30 26.14
CA PHE A 269 -19.76 13.67 26.63
C PHE A 269 -19.85 14.61 25.43
N GLU A 270 -20.14 15.88 25.65
CA GLU A 270 -20.31 16.84 24.54
C GLU A 270 -19.10 16.90 23.61
N ASP A 271 -17.92 16.76 24.19
CA ASP A 271 -16.61 16.90 23.54
C ASP A 271 -15.82 15.58 23.46
N VAL A 272 -16.38 14.44 23.95
CA VAL A 272 -15.70 13.14 23.97
C VAL A 272 -16.47 12.10 23.17
N PHE A 273 -15.82 11.51 22.18
CA PHE A 273 -16.33 10.41 21.38
C PHE A 273 -15.48 9.17 21.57
N PHE A 274 -16.12 8.06 21.81
CA PHE A 274 -15.52 6.73 21.78
C PHE A 274 -15.90 6.02 20.49
N LYS A 275 -14.96 5.26 19.92
CA LYS A 275 -15.21 4.37 18.79
C LYS A 275 -14.47 3.06 19.00
N SER A 276 -15.10 1.97 18.62
CA SER A 276 -14.47 0.64 18.63
C SER A 276 -14.91 -0.16 17.41
N SER A 277 -14.05 -1.05 16.96
CA SER A 277 -14.39 -2.01 15.91
C SER A 277 -13.68 -3.32 16.12
N ILE A 278 -14.35 -4.39 15.74
CA ILE A 278 -13.83 -5.75 15.68
C ILE A 278 -14.19 -6.27 14.28
N GLY A 279 -13.24 -6.93 13.64
CA GLY A 279 -13.49 -7.49 12.31
C GLY A 279 -12.47 -8.54 11.91
N ARG A 280 -12.85 -9.37 10.96
CA ARG A 280 -11.98 -10.31 10.28
C ARG A 280 -11.73 -9.84 8.85
N GLY A 281 -10.49 -9.98 8.41
CA GLY A 281 -10.09 -9.73 7.04
C GLY A 281 -9.30 -10.90 6.50
N PHE A 282 -9.06 -10.89 5.19
CA PHE A 282 -8.23 -11.90 4.54
C PHE A 282 -7.44 -11.26 3.37
N LYS A 283 -6.38 -11.97 2.98
CA LYS A 283 -5.63 -11.72 1.75
C LYS A 283 -5.45 -13.03 1.01
N ALA A 284 -5.87 -13.01 -0.25
CA ALA A 284 -5.70 -14.14 -1.16
C ALA A 284 -4.21 -14.37 -1.47
N PRO A 285 -3.77 -15.62 -1.70
CA PRO A 285 -2.48 -15.88 -2.30
C PRO A 285 -2.37 -15.20 -3.68
N ASP A 286 -1.27 -14.54 -3.95
CA ASP A 286 -1.02 -13.92 -5.25
C ASP A 286 -0.54 -14.94 -6.29
N PHE A 287 -0.58 -14.58 -7.57
CA PHE A 287 -0.15 -15.47 -8.65
C PHE A 287 1.32 -15.88 -8.56
N ARG A 288 2.18 -15.04 -7.99
CA ARG A 288 3.59 -15.39 -7.77
C ARG A 288 3.71 -16.50 -6.73
N GLN A 289 2.98 -16.38 -5.62
CA GLN A 289 2.97 -17.41 -4.57
C GLN A 289 2.44 -18.75 -5.09
N LEU A 290 1.56 -18.74 -6.10
CA LEU A 290 0.94 -19.95 -6.65
C LEU A 290 1.69 -20.56 -7.85
N TYR A 291 2.24 -19.73 -8.78
CA TYR A 291 2.64 -20.19 -10.11
C TYR A 291 4.06 -19.80 -10.54
N PHE A 292 4.83 -19.13 -9.68
CA PHE A 292 6.18 -18.68 -10.01
C PHE A 292 7.09 -19.85 -10.37
N ASN A 293 7.97 -19.66 -11.34
CA ASN A 293 9.04 -20.58 -11.71
C ASN A 293 10.24 -19.75 -12.15
N PHE A 294 11.01 -19.32 -11.16
CA PHE A 294 12.12 -18.41 -11.36
C PHE A 294 13.42 -18.99 -10.84
N SER A 295 14.49 -18.83 -11.61
CA SER A 295 15.84 -19.16 -11.21
C SER A 295 16.75 -17.98 -11.42
N ASN A 296 17.43 -17.55 -10.37
CA ASN A 296 18.48 -16.55 -10.43
C ASN A 296 19.82 -17.28 -10.52
N SER A 297 20.42 -17.28 -11.72
CA SER A 297 21.71 -17.95 -11.96
C SER A 297 22.88 -17.17 -11.35
N THR A 298 22.76 -15.85 -11.20
CA THR A 298 23.82 -14.96 -10.69
C THR A 298 23.99 -15.12 -9.17
N VAL A 299 22.89 -15.04 -8.43
CA VAL A 299 22.90 -15.15 -6.95
C VAL A 299 22.80 -16.61 -6.50
N GLY A 300 22.26 -17.49 -7.36
CA GLY A 300 22.27 -18.93 -7.12
C GLY A 300 21.10 -19.47 -6.30
N TYR A 301 19.84 -19.11 -6.65
CA TYR A 301 18.65 -19.67 -6.04
C TYR A 301 17.50 -19.83 -7.05
N SER A 302 16.53 -20.66 -6.70
CA SER A 302 15.26 -20.78 -7.44
C SER A 302 14.08 -20.60 -6.51
N VAL A 303 13.00 -19.98 -7.02
CA VAL A 303 11.73 -19.82 -6.30
C VAL A 303 10.61 -20.41 -7.13
N ILE A 304 9.87 -21.34 -6.55
CA ILE A 304 8.79 -22.07 -7.21
C ILE A 304 7.48 -21.77 -6.47
N GLY A 305 6.43 -21.41 -7.21
CA GLY A 305 5.09 -21.21 -6.67
C GLY A 305 4.47 -22.53 -6.18
N PHE A 306 3.68 -22.46 -5.13
CA PHE A 306 3.15 -23.61 -4.40
C PHE A 306 2.45 -24.64 -5.30
N ASN A 307 1.61 -24.19 -6.23
CA ASN A 307 0.80 -25.06 -7.09
C ASN A 307 1.57 -25.74 -8.21
N VAL A 308 2.84 -25.40 -8.42
CA VAL A 308 3.67 -25.94 -9.52
C VAL A 308 4.93 -26.65 -9.02
N VAL A 309 5.05 -26.81 -7.69
CA VAL A 309 6.22 -27.47 -7.09
C VAL A 309 6.35 -28.91 -7.57
N ASN A 310 5.25 -29.67 -7.59
CA ASN A 310 5.27 -31.08 -7.95
C ASN A 310 5.83 -31.29 -9.36
N GLU A 311 5.38 -30.50 -10.32
CA GLU A 311 5.82 -30.58 -11.71
C GLU A 311 7.28 -30.13 -11.87
N VAL A 312 7.64 -29.00 -11.29
CA VAL A 312 9.00 -28.45 -11.43
C VAL A 312 10.03 -29.32 -10.71
N ILE A 313 9.75 -29.79 -9.51
CA ILE A 313 10.66 -30.70 -8.78
C ILE A 313 10.81 -32.02 -9.51
N TYR A 314 9.73 -32.57 -10.10
CA TYR A 314 9.82 -33.78 -10.95
C TYR A 314 10.75 -33.57 -12.14
N GLU A 315 10.62 -32.42 -12.86
CA GLU A 315 11.50 -32.09 -13.99
C GLU A 315 12.96 -31.93 -13.55
N LEU A 316 13.23 -31.19 -12.46
CA LEU A 316 14.57 -31.04 -11.92
C LEU A 316 15.20 -32.36 -11.48
N THR A 317 14.41 -33.24 -10.89
CA THR A 317 14.86 -34.58 -10.47
C THR A 317 15.16 -35.48 -11.68
N LYS A 318 14.29 -35.50 -12.68
CA LYS A 318 14.48 -36.22 -13.95
C LYS A 318 15.77 -35.77 -14.67
N ASN A 319 16.05 -34.45 -14.61
CA ASN A 319 17.26 -33.87 -15.18
C ASN A 319 18.49 -34.00 -14.26
N ASN A 320 18.39 -34.81 -13.19
CA ASN A 320 19.47 -35.10 -12.23
C ASN A 320 20.07 -33.81 -11.57
N GLN A 321 19.23 -32.80 -11.33
CA GLN A 321 19.66 -31.52 -10.76
C GLN A 321 19.45 -31.43 -9.23
N ILE A 322 18.61 -32.27 -8.62
CA ILE A 322 18.32 -32.30 -7.18
C ILE A 322 19.28 -33.24 -6.45
N VAL A 323 19.79 -32.80 -5.29
CA VAL A 323 20.57 -33.63 -4.35
C VAL A 323 19.65 -34.26 -3.32
N ASN A 324 18.83 -33.45 -2.67
CA ASN A 324 17.90 -33.89 -1.64
C ASN A 324 16.67 -32.98 -1.60
N LEU A 325 15.56 -33.57 -1.15
CA LEU A 325 14.36 -32.81 -0.77
C LEU A 325 14.44 -32.50 0.73
N VAL A 326 14.25 -31.23 1.07
CA VAL A 326 14.20 -30.75 2.46
C VAL A 326 12.75 -30.88 2.99
N VAL A 327 11.78 -30.75 2.09
CA VAL A 327 10.35 -30.86 2.38
C VAL A 327 9.77 -32.00 1.54
N PRO A 328 8.98 -32.92 2.14
CA PRO A 328 8.26 -33.96 1.40
C PRO A 328 7.34 -33.33 0.35
N ILE A 329 7.33 -33.90 -0.85
CA ILE A 329 6.56 -33.34 -1.98
C ILE A 329 5.04 -33.43 -1.75
N GLU A 330 4.61 -34.35 -0.90
CA GLU A 330 3.23 -34.58 -0.50
C GLU A 330 2.63 -33.37 0.22
N GLU A 331 3.44 -32.51 0.85
CA GLU A 331 2.98 -31.27 1.49
C GLU A 331 2.38 -30.29 0.48
N PHE A 332 2.71 -30.40 -0.81
CA PHE A 332 2.19 -29.56 -1.88
C PHE A 332 0.90 -30.11 -2.54
N ASN A 333 0.34 -31.18 -2.00
CA ASN A 333 -0.95 -31.73 -2.46
C ASN A 333 -2.15 -30.99 -1.83
N GLU A 334 -1.91 -30.17 -0.80
CA GLU A 334 -2.92 -29.29 -0.22
C GLU A 334 -2.97 -27.94 -0.96
N GLU A 335 -3.98 -27.12 -0.64
CA GLU A 335 -4.09 -25.73 -1.14
C GLU A 335 -3.35 -24.75 -0.23
N LEU A 336 -2.65 -23.78 -0.80
CA LEU A 336 -2.13 -22.65 -0.06
C LEU A 336 -3.31 -21.81 0.47
N LYS A 337 -3.40 -21.67 1.80
CA LYS A 337 -4.54 -21.00 2.46
C LYS A 337 -4.39 -19.47 2.37
N PRO A 338 -5.47 -18.72 2.19
CA PRO A 338 -5.45 -17.28 2.36
C PRO A 338 -4.95 -16.86 3.74
N GLU A 339 -4.18 -15.78 3.79
CA GLU A 339 -3.85 -15.12 5.05
C GLU A 339 -5.12 -14.55 5.67
N SER A 340 -5.31 -14.66 6.97
CA SER A 340 -6.46 -14.11 7.65
C SER A 340 -6.05 -13.25 8.84
N SER A 341 -6.80 -12.17 9.07
CA SER A 341 -6.55 -11.29 10.22
C SER A 341 -7.79 -11.16 11.10
N PHE A 342 -7.55 -11.06 12.39
CA PHE A 342 -8.53 -10.64 13.38
C PHE A 342 -8.08 -9.34 14.01
N SER A 343 -8.87 -8.28 13.87
CA SER A 343 -8.52 -6.92 14.28
C SER A 343 -9.46 -6.39 15.34
N ILE A 344 -8.88 -5.79 16.38
CA ILE A 344 -9.60 -5.04 17.42
C ILE A 344 -9.02 -3.63 17.46
N ASN A 345 -9.89 -2.64 17.41
CA ASN A 345 -9.54 -1.23 17.52
C ASN A 345 -10.44 -0.56 18.57
N ALA A 346 -9.86 0.32 19.37
CA ALA A 346 -10.58 1.16 20.30
C ALA A 346 -9.94 2.56 20.33
N GLY A 347 -10.73 3.60 20.21
CA GLY A 347 -10.20 4.95 20.12
C GLY A 347 -11.10 6.00 20.75
N PHE A 348 -10.46 7.08 21.18
CA PHE A 348 -11.10 8.27 21.72
C PHE A 348 -10.76 9.48 20.88
N LYS A 349 -11.76 10.34 20.69
CA LYS A 349 -11.59 11.70 20.19
C LYS A 349 -12.07 12.67 21.24
N TYR A 350 -11.23 13.62 21.58
CA TYR A 350 -11.51 14.62 22.58
C TYR A 350 -11.30 16.04 22.01
N TYR A 351 -12.28 16.90 22.17
CA TYR A 351 -12.29 18.29 21.70
C TYR A 351 -12.41 19.24 22.91
N PRO A 352 -11.34 19.45 23.71
CA PRO A 352 -11.41 20.33 24.89
C PRO A 352 -11.77 21.77 24.56
N SER A 353 -11.57 22.16 23.31
CA SER A 353 -12.02 23.44 22.74
C SER A 353 -12.11 23.34 21.23
N ASN A 354 -12.69 24.35 20.58
CA ASN A 354 -12.74 24.45 19.11
C ASN A 354 -11.34 24.50 18.45
N ASN A 355 -10.32 24.81 19.24
CA ASN A 355 -8.94 24.98 18.77
C ASN A 355 -8.06 23.76 19.03
N VAL A 356 -8.54 22.77 19.80
CA VAL A 356 -7.76 21.61 20.21
C VAL A 356 -8.51 20.34 19.91
N LYS A 357 -7.83 19.40 19.27
CA LYS A 357 -8.33 18.05 19.01
C LYS A 357 -7.28 17.02 19.41
N LEU A 358 -7.65 16.07 20.23
CA LEU A 358 -6.83 14.92 20.58
C LEU A 358 -7.51 13.63 20.08
N GLU A 359 -6.77 12.79 19.38
CA GLU A 359 -7.19 11.45 19.01
C GLU A 359 -6.20 10.43 19.55
N ILE A 360 -6.70 9.38 20.18
CA ILE A 360 -5.91 8.22 20.63
C ILE A 360 -6.60 6.98 20.09
N ASN A 361 -5.84 6.06 19.52
CA ASN A 361 -6.31 4.79 19.02
C ASN A 361 -5.40 3.66 19.51
N LEU A 362 -5.99 2.64 20.11
CA LEU A 362 -5.36 1.37 20.48
C LEU A 362 -5.75 0.35 19.43
N PHE A 363 -4.82 -0.47 18.99
CA PHE A 363 -5.11 -1.50 18.01
C PHE A 363 -4.34 -2.78 18.29
N ARG A 364 -4.95 -3.91 17.90
CA ARG A 364 -4.31 -5.20 17.77
C ARG A 364 -4.85 -5.93 16.55
N ASN A 365 -3.93 -6.48 15.76
CA ASN A 365 -4.22 -7.35 14.62
C ASN A 365 -3.46 -8.65 14.82
N ASP A 366 -4.16 -9.75 14.93
CA ASP A 366 -3.59 -11.10 14.88
C ASP A 366 -3.77 -11.63 13.47
N ILE A 367 -2.69 -12.12 12.85
CA ILE A 367 -2.66 -12.63 11.47
C ILE A 367 -2.25 -14.08 11.54
N ASP A 368 -3.10 -14.95 11.00
CA ASP A 368 -2.88 -16.39 10.85
C ASP A 368 -2.63 -16.74 9.39
N ASN A 369 -1.91 -17.84 9.16
CA ASN A 369 -1.56 -18.37 7.85
C ASN A 369 -0.74 -17.37 7.00
N LEU A 370 0.12 -16.56 7.61
CA LEU A 370 1.01 -15.67 6.86
C LEU A 370 1.81 -16.50 5.86
N ILE A 371 1.78 -16.09 4.60
CA ILE A 371 2.50 -16.79 3.53
C ILE A 371 3.93 -16.28 3.49
N ASP A 372 4.87 -17.19 3.69
CA ASP A 372 6.31 -16.92 3.61
C ASP A 372 6.99 -18.07 2.85
N TYR A 373 8.28 -17.95 2.58
CA TYR A 373 9.03 -18.93 1.82
C TYR A 373 10.03 -19.69 2.69
N LYS A 374 10.27 -20.95 2.36
CA LYS A 374 11.33 -21.77 2.95
C LYS A 374 12.03 -22.62 1.89
N VAL A 375 13.23 -23.11 2.22
CA VAL A 375 13.95 -24.07 1.37
C VAL A 375 13.18 -25.37 1.30
N ILE A 376 12.96 -25.89 0.09
CA ILE A 376 12.26 -27.15 -0.17
C ILE A 376 13.17 -28.24 -0.75
N ALA A 377 14.23 -27.84 -1.43
CA ALA A 377 15.20 -28.76 -2.02
C ALA A 377 16.57 -28.09 -2.20
N ASN A 378 17.61 -28.91 -2.35
CA ASN A 378 18.94 -28.45 -2.69
C ASN A 378 19.34 -29.01 -4.07
N LYS A 379 19.92 -28.16 -4.93
CA LYS A 379 20.44 -28.55 -6.24
C LYS A 379 21.90 -29.05 -6.14
N LYS A 380 22.33 -29.86 -7.11
CA LYS A 380 23.71 -30.37 -7.19
C LYS A 380 24.79 -29.28 -7.32
N ASN A 381 24.42 -28.13 -7.86
CA ASN A 381 25.32 -26.97 -7.97
C ASN A 381 25.41 -26.12 -6.68
N GLY A 382 24.84 -26.61 -5.56
CA GLY A 382 24.83 -25.91 -4.28
C GLY A 382 23.73 -24.88 -4.09
N GLN A 383 22.88 -24.65 -5.09
CA GLN A 383 21.77 -23.69 -5.01
C GLN A 383 20.57 -24.24 -4.25
N ASN A 384 19.88 -23.34 -3.54
CA ASN A 384 18.63 -23.66 -2.85
C ASN A 384 17.41 -23.44 -3.76
N VAL A 385 16.43 -24.29 -3.58
CA VAL A 385 15.09 -24.15 -4.16
C VAL A 385 14.13 -23.78 -3.04
N PHE A 386 13.45 -22.66 -3.20
CA PHE A 386 12.46 -22.13 -2.26
C PHE A 386 11.03 -22.31 -2.78
N SER A 387 10.08 -22.45 -1.88
CA SER A 387 8.66 -22.35 -2.18
C SER A 387 7.89 -21.71 -1.03
N TYR A 388 6.63 -21.37 -1.27
CA TYR A 388 5.76 -20.65 -0.35
C TYR A 388 4.95 -21.60 0.53
N PHE A 389 4.70 -21.18 1.78
CA PHE A 389 3.93 -21.92 2.78
C PHE A 389 3.17 -20.98 3.70
N ASN A 390 2.13 -21.47 4.33
CA ASN A 390 1.50 -20.80 5.46
C ASN A 390 2.30 -21.09 6.73
N LEU A 391 3.31 -20.30 7.03
CA LEU A 391 4.30 -20.59 8.08
C LEU A 391 3.96 -19.95 9.41
N ASN A 392 3.55 -18.68 9.42
CA ASN A 392 3.66 -17.86 10.60
C ASN A 392 2.32 -17.36 11.12
N LYS A 393 2.24 -17.22 12.45
CA LYS A 393 1.24 -16.45 13.16
C LYS A 393 1.91 -15.20 13.67
N VAL A 394 1.51 -14.04 13.16
CA VAL A 394 2.09 -12.77 13.59
C VAL A 394 1.05 -11.88 14.22
N TYR A 395 1.49 -10.97 15.08
CA TYR A 395 0.61 -9.92 15.56
C TYR A 395 1.26 -8.55 15.44
N THR A 396 0.41 -7.55 15.27
CA THR A 396 0.78 -6.15 15.42
C THR A 396 -0.12 -5.50 16.45
N GLN A 397 0.45 -4.75 17.38
CA GLN A 397 -0.34 -4.00 18.37
C GLN A 397 0.33 -2.67 18.67
N GLY A 398 -0.46 -1.72 19.13
CA GLY A 398 0.15 -0.43 19.45
C GLY A 398 -0.84 0.66 19.81
N ILE A 399 -0.28 1.86 19.88
CA ILE A 399 -0.96 3.10 20.21
C ILE A 399 -0.65 4.11 19.14
N GLU A 400 -1.66 4.77 18.63
CA GLU A 400 -1.53 5.94 17.76
C GLU A 400 -2.19 7.13 18.42
N SER A 401 -1.50 8.26 18.45
CA SER A 401 -2.07 9.50 18.95
C SER A 401 -1.85 10.64 17.97
N THR A 402 -2.81 11.54 17.89
CA THR A 402 -2.72 12.77 17.10
C THR A 402 -3.25 13.91 17.92
N PHE A 403 -2.43 14.94 18.09
CA PHE A 403 -2.79 16.19 18.72
C PHE A 403 -2.78 17.30 17.65
N ASN A 404 -3.90 17.98 17.49
CA ASN A 404 -4.03 19.10 16.58
C ASN A 404 -4.38 20.34 17.39
N PHE A 405 -3.60 21.42 17.18
CA PHE A 405 -3.76 22.70 17.86
C PHE A 405 -3.81 23.84 16.84
N LYS A 406 -4.96 24.53 16.81
CA LYS A 406 -5.24 25.69 15.95
C LYS A 406 -5.55 26.91 16.80
N PRO A 407 -4.56 27.58 17.40
CA PRO A 407 -4.79 28.73 18.28
C PRO A 407 -5.54 29.87 17.58
N ASN A 408 -5.37 29.99 16.28
CA ASN A 408 -6.05 30.95 15.42
C ASN A 408 -6.13 30.39 13.97
N ARG A 409 -6.75 31.17 13.08
CA ARG A 409 -6.91 30.75 11.66
C ARG A 409 -5.61 30.66 10.87
N LYS A 410 -4.51 31.26 11.39
CA LYS A 410 -3.22 31.34 10.68
C LYS A 410 -2.22 30.27 11.08
N LEU A 411 -2.43 29.59 12.21
CA LEU A 411 -1.49 28.59 12.72
C LEU A 411 -2.20 27.25 12.95
N ASP A 412 -1.68 26.21 12.33
CA ASP A 412 -2.09 24.80 12.51
C ASP A 412 -0.87 23.98 12.89
N ILE A 413 -0.90 23.35 14.07
CA ILE A 413 0.16 22.50 14.60
C ILE A 413 -0.40 21.09 14.78
N ILE A 414 0.26 20.10 14.19
CA ILE A 414 -0.12 18.70 14.30
C ILE A 414 1.06 17.91 14.83
N LEU A 415 0.84 17.18 15.93
CA LEU A 415 1.77 16.21 16.49
C LEU A 415 1.14 14.82 16.35
N GLY A 416 1.89 13.88 15.79
CA GLY A 416 1.51 12.48 15.68
C GLY A 416 2.55 11.60 16.36
N TYR A 417 2.09 10.59 17.07
CA TYR A 417 2.93 9.57 17.67
C TYR A 417 2.35 8.18 17.43
N GLN A 418 3.21 7.22 17.11
CA GLN A 418 2.88 5.81 17.02
C GLN A 418 3.89 5.00 17.84
N PHE A 419 3.36 4.13 18.69
CA PHE A 419 4.06 2.97 19.22
C PHE A 419 3.56 1.74 18.50
N LEU A 420 4.46 0.91 17.97
CA LEU A 420 4.16 -0.31 17.24
C LEU A 420 5.02 -1.46 17.78
N GLU A 421 4.38 -2.53 18.19
CA GLU A 421 4.97 -3.83 18.40
C GLU A 421 4.44 -4.79 17.32
N ALA A 422 5.35 -5.43 16.58
CA ALA A 422 5.06 -6.38 15.51
C ALA A 422 5.95 -7.61 15.69
N LYS A 423 5.37 -8.77 15.98
CA LYS A 423 6.14 -9.98 16.34
C LYS A 423 5.56 -11.24 15.70
N ASP A 424 6.42 -12.18 15.40
CA ASP A 424 6.02 -13.59 15.21
C ASP A 424 5.62 -14.16 16.57
N LYS A 425 4.44 -14.76 16.61
CA LYS A 425 3.85 -15.27 17.84
C LYS A 425 4.54 -16.53 18.33
N ASN A 426 4.90 -17.42 17.41
CA ASN A 426 5.56 -18.68 17.74
C ASN A 426 6.94 -18.40 18.35
N ILE A 427 7.74 -17.52 17.71
CA ILE A 427 9.04 -17.10 18.23
C ILE A 427 8.88 -16.41 19.59
N ALA A 428 7.92 -15.50 19.73
CA ALA A 428 7.69 -14.79 20.98
C ALA A 428 7.29 -15.74 22.14
N ASP A 429 6.47 -16.76 21.86
CA ASP A 429 6.05 -17.78 22.83
C ASP A 429 7.25 -18.68 23.20
N SER A 430 8.03 -19.19 22.25
CA SER A 430 9.24 -20.00 22.54
C SER A 430 10.31 -19.23 23.31
N ILE A 431 10.48 -17.93 23.05
CA ILE A 431 11.37 -17.07 23.87
C ILE A 431 10.87 -16.97 25.31
N LYS A 432 9.57 -16.77 25.50
CA LYS A 432 8.94 -16.68 26.83
C LYS A 432 9.10 -17.98 27.60
N ASP A 433 8.96 -19.12 26.92
CA ASP A 433 9.11 -20.45 27.51
C ASP A 433 10.61 -20.82 27.72
N GLY A 434 11.51 -20.01 27.17
CA GLY A 434 12.95 -20.10 27.35
C GLY A 434 13.63 -21.19 26.53
N GLU A 435 13.06 -21.47 25.38
CA GLU A 435 13.54 -22.50 24.44
C GLU A 435 14.55 -21.91 23.45
N ILE A 436 14.62 -20.57 23.29
CA ILE A 436 15.46 -19.91 22.30
C ILE A 436 16.71 -19.31 22.96
N TYR A 437 17.85 -19.56 22.34
CA TYR A 437 19.15 -19.06 22.71
C TYR A 437 19.76 -18.27 21.55
N ALA A 438 20.45 -17.18 21.85
CA ALA A 438 21.19 -16.38 20.89
C ALA A 438 22.67 -16.27 21.27
N ARG A 439 23.51 -15.89 20.32
CA ARG A 439 24.92 -15.61 20.49
C ARG A 439 25.36 -14.49 19.57
N GLU A 440 26.32 -13.69 19.99
CA GLU A 440 26.85 -12.58 19.20
C GLU A 440 27.56 -13.05 17.92
N SER A 441 28.24 -14.20 17.99
CA SER A 441 28.92 -14.81 16.85
C SER A 441 29.01 -16.33 17.04
N LEU A 442 29.45 -17.06 16.01
CA LEU A 442 29.60 -18.51 16.05
C LEU A 442 30.52 -18.98 17.20
N ASN A 443 31.49 -18.17 17.59
CA ASN A 443 32.47 -18.50 18.63
C ASN A 443 32.14 -17.92 20.01
N SER A 444 31.02 -17.16 20.13
CA SER A 444 30.59 -16.58 21.41
C SER A 444 29.73 -17.56 22.20
N PRO A 445 29.76 -17.50 23.57
CA PRO A 445 28.82 -18.27 24.38
C PRO A 445 27.37 -17.94 24.03
N SER A 446 26.53 -18.98 24.00
CA SER A 446 25.09 -18.79 23.86
C SER A 446 24.47 -18.40 25.19
N PHE A 447 23.47 -17.53 25.17
CA PHE A 447 22.69 -17.17 26.34
C PHE A 447 21.21 -17.26 25.99
N LYS A 448 20.38 -17.47 27.00
CA LYS A 448 18.95 -17.55 26.88
C LYS A 448 18.39 -16.19 26.48
N LEU A 449 17.69 -16.13 25.36
CA LEU A 449 17.09 -14.89 24.86
C LEU A 449 15.90 -14.49 25.76
N MET A 450 15.82 -13.21 26.07
CA MET A 450 14.73 -12.64 26.86
C MET A 450 13.72 -11.93 25.93
N PRO A 451 12.43 -11.82 26.30
CA PRO A 451 11.42 -11.14 25.47
C PRO A 451 11.77 -9.70 25.07
N LYS A 452 12.59 -8.99 25.87
CA LYS A 452 13.08 -7.63 25.58
C LYS A 452 14.13 -7.59 24.46
N ASP A 453 14.86 -8.69 24.25
CA ASP A 453 15.95 -8.83 23.31
C ASP A 453 15.46 -9.19 21.91
N TYR A 454 14.22 -9.69 21.78
CA TYR A 454 13.53 -9.95 20.52
C TYR A 454 12.93 -8.67 19.95
N PHE A 455 13.43 -8.23 18.80
CA PHE A 455 13.03 -6.96 18.21
C PHE A 455 11.72 -7.04 17.43
N GLY A 456 11.40 -8.21 16.88
CA GLY A 456 10.17 -8.50 16.16
C GLY A 456 10.34 -8.59 14.65
N LEU A 457 9.34 -8.15 13.89
CA LEU A 457 9.34 -8.23 12.42
C LEU A 457 10.25 -7.18 11.78
N TYR A 458 10.81 -7.52 10.61
CA TYR A 458 11.68 -6.65 9.84
C TYR A 458 10.99 -5.35 9.40
N ASN A 459 11.78 -4.30 9.19
CA ASN A 459 11.36 -2.99 8.69
C ASN A 459 10.28 -2.30 9.53
N ARG A 460 10.24 -2.57 10.85
CA ARG A 460 9.27 -2.00 11.80
C ARG A 460 9.98 -1.24 12.90
N SER A 461 9.86 0.11 12.89
CA SER A 461 10.34 0.93 14.00
C SER A 461 9.34 0.91 15.14
N LYS A 462 9.79 0.76 16.38
CA LYS A 462 8.90 0.76 17.56
C LYS A 462 8.22 2.10 17.79
N HIS A 463 8.93 3.20 17.50
CA HIS A 463 8.38 4.54 17.69
C HIS A 463 8.53 5.38 16.43
N THR A 464 7.44 6.07 16.07
CA THR A 464 7.43 7.05 14.98
C THR A 464 6.78 8.32 15.49
N PHE A 465 7.42 9.46 15.23
CA PHE A 465 6.92 10.79 15.56
C PHE A 465 6.73 11.59 14.28
N ASN A 466 5.62 12.30 14.20
CA ASN A 466 5.31 13.20 13.10
C ASN A 466 5.02 14.58 13.69
N PHE A 467 5.58 15.59 13.06
CA PHE A 467 5.37 17.00 13.41
C PHE A 467 5.05 17.77 12.16
N LYS A 468 4.03 18.61 12.22
CA LYS A 468 3.65 19.49 11.12
C LYS A 468 3.25 20.84 11.65
N ILE A 469 3.80 21.90 11.05
CA ILE A 469 3.37 23.28 11.24
C ILE A 469 2.93 23.84 9.90
N TYR A 470 1.78 24.46 9.87
CA TYR A 470 1.35 25.38 8.81
C TYR A 470 1.11 26.73 9.43
N PHE A 471 1.78 27.75 8.87
CA PHE A 471 1.65 29.13 9.33
C PHE A 471 1.39 30.09 8.16
N GLU A 472 0.30 30.82 8.24
CA GLU A 472 -0.05 31.90 7.30
C GLU A 472 0.47 33.23 7.83
N ALA A 473 1.56 33.73 7.23
CA ALA A 473 2.17 35.01 7.56
C ALA A 473 1.43 36.15 6.88
N LYS A 474 1.90 37.37 7.10
CA LYS A 474 1.39 38.56 6.39
C LYS A 474 1.69 38.45 4.88
N ASN A 475 1.00 39.26 4.09
CA ASN A 475 1.22 39.40 2.64
C ASN A 475 1.05 38.10 1.85
N ASN A 476 0.07 37.25 2.20
CA ASN A 476 -0.24 35.99 1.50
C ASN A 476 0.96 35.03 1.41
N LEU A 477 1.82 35.04 2.41
CA LEU A 477 2.94 34.09 2.54
C LEU A 477 2.54 33.00 3.51
N SER A 478 2.68 31.75 3.09
CA SER A 478 2.46 30.56 3.93
C SER A 478 3.75 29.78 4.10
N ILE A 479 3.96 29.28 5.32
CA ILE A 479 5.12 28.47 5.71
C ILE A 479 4.61 27.09 6.09
N ASN A 480 5.23 26.05 5.57
CA ASN A 480 4.94 24.67 5.88
C ASN A 480 6.23 23.95 6.30
N LEU A 481 6.23 23.38 7.50
CA LEU A 481 7.29 22.51 7.99
C LEU A 481 6.67 21.17 8.35
N ARG A 482 7.27 20.08 7.87
CA ARG A 482 6.89 18.72 8.22
C ARG A 482 8.14 17.96 8.62
N SER A 483 8.08 17.26 9.74
CA SER A 483 9.18 16.41 10.20
C SER A 483 8.66 15.03 10.61
N LYS A 484 9.41 14.00 10.27
CA LYS A 484 9.14 12.62 10.66
C LYS A 484 10.41 12.01 11.24
N TYR A 485 10.32 11.56 12.47
CA TYR A 485 11.38 10.78 13.13
C TYR A 485 10.91 9.35 13.32
N ARG A 486 11.75 8.39 12.97
CA ARG A 486 11.56 6.97 13.29
C ARG A 486 12.76 6.42 14.02
N THR A 487 12.53 5.56 15.00
CA THR A 487 13.60 4.87 15.73
C THR A 487 14.21 3.76 14.90
N LYS A 488 15.32 3.20 15.37
CA LYS A 488 16.03 2.09 14.72
C LYS A 488 15.11 0.91 14.38
N TYR A 489 15.45 0.16 13.34
CA TYR A 489 14.75 -1.05 12.89
C TYR A 489 15.72 -1.97 12.13
N GLY A 490 15.50 -3.28 12.18
CA GLY A 490 16.26 -4.24 11.38
C GLY A 490 15.60 -4.48 10.02
N LEU A 491 16.40 -4.73 8.99
CA LEU A 491 15.93 -5.04 7.64
C LEU A 491 15.92 -6.53 7.36
N PHE A 492 16.85 -7.27 7.94
CA PHE A 492 17.04 -8.71 7.76
C PHE A 492 17.72 -9.31 8.99
N ASP A 493 17.68 -10.62 9.09
CA ASP A 493 18.47 -11.40 10.03
C ASP A 493 19.91 -11.43 9.53
N SER A 494 20.82 -10.76 10.23
CA SER A 494 22.22 -10.65 9.86
C SER A 494 23.10 -11.73 10.52
N ASN A 495 22.60 -12.38 11.56
CA ASN A 495 23.33 -13.42 12.29
C ASN A 495 22.87 -14.86 11.94
N GLY A 496 21.81 -15.02 11.11
CA GLY A 496 21.36 -16.28 10.53
C GLY A 496 20.60 -17.19 11.51
N ASN A 497 19.84 -16.62 12.45
CA ASN A 497 19.08 -17.37 13.44
C ASN A 497 17.55 -17.35 13.24
N ASP A 498 17.10 -16.87 12.07
CA ASP A 498 15.72 -16.81 11.59
C ASP A 498 14.80 -15.79 12.30
N PHE A 499 15.35 -14.88 13.13
CA PHE A 499 14.59 -13.81 13.75
C PHE A 499 15.46 -12.60 14.10
N LEU A 500 14.85 -11.45 14.35
CA LEU A 500 15.53 -10.20 14.64
C LEU A 500 15.79 -10.05 16.14
N ASP A 501 17.07 -10.03 16.54
CA ASP A 501 17.49 -9.86 17.92
C ASP A 501 18.46 -8.69 18.14
N ILE A 502 19.01 -8.56 19.34
CA ILE A 502 19.92 -7.45 19.70
C ILE A 502 21.30 -7.51 19.01
N TYR A 503 21.67 -8.65 18.43
CA TYR A 503 22.96 -8.86 17.74
C TYR A 503 22.89 -8.65 16.24
N ASP A 504 21.67 -8.42 15.71
CA ASP A 504 21.48 -8.10 14.32
C ASP A 504 21.91 -6.67 13.97
N GLU A 505 22.10 -6.42 12.68
CA GLU A 505 22.36 -5.10 12.16
C GLU A 505 21.06 -4.28 12.09
N PHE A 506 21.15 -3.02 12.49
CA PHE A 506 20.03 -2.09 12.51
C PHE A 506 20.30 -0.83 11.72
N VAL A 507 19.34 -0.44 10.92
CA VAL A 507 19.25 0.93 10.42
C VAL A 507 19.04 1.86 11.61
N LYS A 508 19.89 2.86 11.76
CA LYS A 508 19.81 3.86 12.84
C LYS A 508 18.53 4.68 12.73
N GLY A 509 18.05 5.17 13.87
CA GLY A 509 16.94 6.13 13.86
C GLY A 509 17.31 7.42 13.11
N TYR A 510 16.37 7.97 12.33
CA TYR A 510 16.60 9.16 11.54
C TYR A 510 15.43 10.12 11.50
N LEU A 511 15.73 11.38 11.18
CA LEU A 511 14.79 12.48 11.03
C LEU A 511 14.80 12.96 9.58
N ILE A 512 13.62 12.98 8.96
CA ILE A 512 13.38 13.66 7.69
C ILE A 512 12.53 14.90 7.96
N SER A 513 12.97 16.03 7.47
CA SER A 513 12.24 17.31 7.59
C SER A 513 12.10 17.95 6.22
N ASP A 514 10.89 18.40 5.90
CA ASP A 514 10.55 19.07 4.66
C ASP A 514 10.08 20.50 5.00
N PHE A 515 10.51 21.45 4.20
CA PHE A 515 10.19 22.85 4.37
C PHE A 515 9.67 23.44 3.05
N ALA A 516 8.61 24.25 3.11
CA ALA A 516 8.10 24.95 1.95
C ALA A 516 7.58 26.35 2.31
N LEU A 517 7.87 27.30 1.44
CA LEU A 517 7.30 28.65 1.39
C LEU A 517 6.34 28.71 0.21
N LEU A 518 5.12 29.18 0.43
CA LEU A 518 4.13 29.45 -0.61
C LEU A 518 3.78 30.94 -0.58
N LYS A 519 3.92 31.61 -1.71
CA LYS A 519 3.53 33.03 -1.89
C LYS A 519 2.42 33.09 -2.94
N ASN A 520 1.23 33.53 -2.53
CA ASN A 520 0.19 33.91 -3.47
C ASN A 520 0.48 35.35 -3.95
N ILE A 521 0.82 35.48 -5.24
CA ILE A 521 1.09 36.77 -5.89
C ILE A 521 -0.21 37.51 -6.12
N ASN A 522 -1.21 36.82 -6.64
CA ASN A 522 -2.59 37.25 -6.81
C ASN A 522 -3.55 36.05 -6.70
N SER A 523 -4.82 36.24 -7.06
CA SER A 523 -5.83 35.16 -7.03
C SER A 523 -5.53 34.00 -8.00
N SER A 524 -4.77 34.27 -9.06
CA SER A 524 -4.50 33.30 -10.13
C SER A 524 -3.09 32.70 -10.09
N LEU A 525 -2.11 33.40 -9.51
CA LEU A 525 -0.71 33.00 -9.54
C LEU A 525 -0.16 32.78 -8.15
N SER A 526 0.44 31.60 -7.92
CA SER A 526 1.23 31.33 -6.72
C SER A 526 2.60 30.74 -7.06
N LEU A 527 3.58 31.05 -6.22
CA LEU A 527 4.95 30.56 -6.29
C LEU A 527 5.28 29.79 -5.01
N SER A 528 5.95 28.64 -5.15
CA SER A 528 6.47 27.91 -4.00
C SER A 528 7.97 27.66 -4.15
N LEU A 529 8.68 27.79 -3.03
CA LEU A 529 10.07 27.38 -2.86
C LEU A 529 10.09 26.34 -1.75
N GLY A 530 10.82 25.24 -1.93
CA GLY A 530 10.87 24.22 -0.88
C GLY A 530 12.11 23.36 -0.95
N ALA A 531 12.31 22.63 0.14
CA ALA A 531 13.34 21.62 0.27
C ALA A 531 12.74 20.40 0.99
N ASP A 532 12.71 19.28 0.31
CA ASP A 532 12.42 17.98 0.92
C ASP A 532 13.72 17.41 1.48
N ASN A 533 13.65 16.68 2.61
CA ASN A 533 14.81 16.17 3.34
C ASN A 533 15.85 17.30 3.62
N LEU A 534 15.42 18.36 4.30
CA LEU A 534 16.16 19.58 4.54
C LEU A 534 17.58 19.35 5.10
N PHE A 535 17.75 18.33 5.94
CA PHE A 535 19.02 17.99 6.58
C PHE A 535 19.90 17.06 5.75
N ASN A 536 19.48 16.71 4.52
CA ASN A 536 20.24 15.88 3.58
C ASN A 536 20.60 14.49 4.15
N TYR A 537 19.71 13.86 4.91
CA TYR A 537 19.94 12.51 5.38
C TYR A 537 20.00 11.54 4.20
N LYS A 538 21.02 10.68 4.17
CA LYS A 538 21.24 9.64 3.16
C LYS A 538 21.67 8.36 3.87
N ASP A 539 21.28 7.24 3.33
CA ASP A 539 21.73 5.89 3.71
C ASP A 539 21.73 5.04 2.43
N SER A 540 22.88 5.02 1.74
CA SER A 540 23.03 4.34 0.46
C SER A 540 22.93 2.83 0.55
N GLN A 541 23.20 2.26 1.73
CA GLN A 541 23.19 0.82 1.95
C GLN A 541 21.78 0.30 2.27
N ASN A 542 21.00 1.04 3.06
CA ASN A 542 19.77 0.54 3.65
C ASN A 542 18.51 1.24 3.11
N ILE A 543 18.63 2.49 2.60
CA ILE A 543 17.49 3.32 2.21
C ILE A 543 17.76 3.95 0.84
N THR A 544 17.86 3.11 -0.17
CA THR A 544 18.21 3.53 -1.54
C THR A 544 17.14 4.40 -2.22
N ASN A 545 15.90 4.38 -1.74
CA ASN A 545 14.81 5.22 -2.26
C ASN A 545 14.73 6.62 -1.64
N LEU A 546 15.75 7.05 -0.86
CA LEU A 546 15.82 8.37 -0.26
C LEU A 546 16.96 9.19 -0.88
N PRO A 547 16.65 10.09 -1.83
CA PRO A 547 17.67 10.76 -2.69
C PRO A 547 18.51 11.83 -1.97
N GLY A 548 18.39 12.01 -0.65
CA GLY A 548 18.96 13.13 0.04
C GLY A 548 18.07 14.38 -0.08
N ARG A 549 18.67 15.57 -0.01
CA ARG A 549 17.91 16.84 -0.09
C ARG A 549 17.50 17.15 -1.52
N ILE A 550 16.21 17.40 -1.72
CA ILE A 550 15.63 17.89 -2.98
C ILE A 550 15.18 19.33 -2.79
N VAL A 551 15.79 20.26 -3.53
CA VAL A 551 15.34 21.66 -3.58
C VAL A 551 14.45 21.85 -4.80
N TYR A 552 13.37 22.62 -4.68
CA TYR A 552 12.45 22.84 -5.77
C TYR A 552 11.84 24.25 -5.81
N VAL A 553 11.46 24.63 -7.02
CA VAL A 553 10.61 25.80 -7.30
C VAL A 553 9.33 25.28 -7.96
N LYS A 554 8.18 25.81 -7.57
CA LYS A 554 6.89 25.49 -8.17
C LYS A 554 6.12 26.75 -8.52
N ILE A 555 5.55 26.77 -9.70
CA ILE A 555 4.62 27.80 -10.19
C ILE A 555 3.25 27.14 -10.33
N ASN A 556 2.22 27.78 -9.80
CA ASN A 556 0.83 27.35 -10.01
C ASN A 556 0.03 28.54 -10.58
N LEU A 557 -0.74 28.25 -11.63
CA LEU A 557 -1.60 29.19 -12.32
C LEU A 557 -3.03 28.62 -12.33
N THR A 558 -3.98 29.39 -11.79
CA THR A 558 -5.41 29.01 -11.72
C THR A 558 -6.26 30.07 -12.38
N ILE A 559 -7.13 29.68 -13.31
CA ILE A 559 -8.07 30.54 -14.04
C ILE A 559 -9.48 30.02 -13.86
#